data_be7c0727eee4056541a41e2d69f5f2aa
#
_entry.id   be7c0727eee4056541a41e2d69f5f2aa
#
_cell.length_a   1.000
_cell.length_b   1.000
_cell.length_c   1.000
_cell.angle_alpha   90.00
_cell.angle_beta   90.00
_cell.angle_gamma   90.00
#
_symmetry.space_group_name_H-M   'P 1'
#
loop_
_entity.id
_entity.type
_entity.pdbx_description
1 polymer ?
#
loop_
_entity_poly.entity_id
_entity_poly.type
_entity_poly.pdbx_seq_one_letter_code
_entity_poly.pdbx_strand_id
1 'polypeptide(L)'
;MELSNYFILVSFVVVSASPFDDEYTDFTQFMKILSKPRQLDRFRKGVGSLGVKSFSWSDCGAKNDPVKVTLAKINPDPVKVPGNVTFSVDLTLDDTITKPVKLVVELKKKVLFWITVPCVDNIGSCTYDDVCTMLYPSQPCPPVFQQKKIPCHCPFKAGSYSLRNFEQYIDPKGLPEWLTEGDYEAKATFTHGGKELGCLQMTLSLVSG
;
A
#
# COMPACT_ATOMS: atom_id res chain seq x y z
N MET A 1 18.76 -0.73 14.80
CA MET A 1 17.72 -0.78 15.85
C MET A 1 16.75 0.35 15.51
N GLU A 2 15.51 0.09 15.20
CA GLU A 2 14.41 0.96 14.67
C GLU A 2 14.07 0.80 13.20
N LEU A 3 13.86 -0.44 12.75
CA LEU A 3 13.21 -0.73 11.47
C LEU A 3 11.73 -1.14 11.65
N SER A 4 11.22 -1.08 12.89
CA SER A 4 9.91 -1.65 13.26
C SER A 4 8.71 -0.75 12.98
N ASN A 5 8.89 0.56 12.70
CA ASN A 5 7.77 1.50 12.57
C ASN A 5 7.22 1.65 11.16
N TYR A 6 7.90 1.10 10.17
CA TYR A 6 7.50 1.21 8.75
C TYR A 6 6.43 0.20 8.32
N PHE A 7 6.12 -0.78 9.16
CA PHE A 7 5.39 -1.97 8.73
C PHE A 7 3.89 -1.81 8.52
N ILE A 8 3.24 -0.81 9.07
CA ILE A 8 1.75 -0.79 9.07
C ILE A 8 1.16 0.01 7.93
N LEU A 9 1.76 1.13 7.55
CA LEU A 9 1.36 1.87 6.35
C LEU A 9 1.83 1.18 5.09
N VAL A 10 2.96 0.58 5.21
CA VAL A 10 3.68 -0.11 4.20
C VAL A 10 3.25 -1.57 4.08
N SER A 11 2.56 -2.15 5.05
CA SER A 11 1.88 -3.44 4.89
C SER A 11 0.85 -3.44 3.76
N PHE A 12 0.50 -2.26 3.26
CA PHE A 12 -0.19 -2.15 1.96
C PHE A 12 0.74 -1.81 0.79
N VAL A 13 2.00 -1.42 1.01
CA VAL A 13 2.88 -0.96 -0.10
C VAL A 13 4.37 -1.32 0.03
N VAL A 14 4.98 -1.64 1.20
CA VAL A 14 6.45 -1.85 1.29
C VAL A 14 6.87 -2.97 2.22
N VAL A 15 7.69 -3.87 1.75
CA VAL A 15 8.40 -4.91 2.50
C VAL A 15 9.88 -4.88 2.16
N SER A 16 10.70 -5.04 3.19
CA SER A 16 12.16 -4.93 3.18
C SER A 16 12.89 -5.94 2.31
N ALA A 17 14.01 -5.48 1.76
CA ALA A 17 14.86 -6.06 0.73
C ALA A 17 15.52 -7.41 1.04
N SER A 18 15.66 -8.23 0.00
CA SER A 18 16.77 -9.16 -0.27
C SER A 18 16.98 -9.28 -1.80
N PRO A 19 18.18 -9.66 -2.30
CA PRO A 19 18.76 -9.12 -3.48
C PRO A 19 18.53 -9.88 -4.80
N PHE A 20 18.53 -9.09 -5.91
CA PHE A 20 18.87 -9.40 -7.31
C PHE A 20 18.07 -10.48 -8.08
N ASP A 21 17.38 -10.07 -9.18
CA ASP A 21 17.86 -10.09 -10.55
C ASP A 21 16.81 -9.60 -11.58
N ASP A 22 17.30 -8.92 -12.63
CA ASP A 22 16.71 -8.70 -13.97
C ASP A 22 15.35 -7.99 -14.13
N GLU A 23 15.28 -6.67 -13.83
CA GLU A 23 14.31 -5.78 -14.49
C GLU A 23 14.85 -4.33 -14.67
N TYR A 24 16.11 -4.22 -15.05
CA TYR A 24 16.82 -2.94 -15.12
C TYR A 24 16.39 -2.03 -16.30
N THR A 25 15.78 -2.56 -17.35
CA THR A 25 15.44 -1.81 -18.56
C THR A 25 14.17 -0.97 -18.43
N ASP A 26 13.19 -1.43 -17.67
CA ASP A 26 11.91 -0.74 -17.53
C ASP A 26 12.00 0.43 -16.54
N PHE A 27 12.79 0.27 -15.48
CA PHE A 27 13.04 1.32 -14.48
C PHE A 27 13.81 2.52 -15.07
N THR A 28 14.79 2.29 -15.93
CA THR A 28 15.54 3.36 -16.60
C THR A 28 14.64 4.16 -17.54
N GLN A 29 13.68 3.53 -18.19
CA GLN A 29 12.72 4.18 -19.05
C GLN A 29 11.70 4.99 -18.23
N PHE A 30 11.24 4.46 -17.11
CA PHE A 30 10.40 5.12 -16.12
C PHE A 30 11.10 6.35 -15.54
N MET A 31 12.36 6.22 -15.10
CA MET A 31 13.15 7.34 -14.59
C MET A 31 13.42 8.42 -15.65
N LYS A 32 13.59 8.05 -16.93
CA LYS A 32 13.69 9.01 -18.04
C LYS A 32 12.42 9.83 -18.24
N ILE A 33 11.25 9.25 -18.00
CA ILE A 33 9.95 9.96 -18.07
C ILE A 33 9.86 10.95 -16.91
N LEU A 34 10.27 10.54 -15.70
CA LEU A 34 10.22 11.38 -14.49
C LEU A 34 11.32 12.45 -14.43
N SER A 35 12.48 12.21 -15.06
CA SER A 35 13.64 13.12 -15.01
C SER A 35 13.62 14.27 -16.02
N LYS A 36 12.51 14.52 -16.73
CA LYS A 36 12.36 15.68 -17.63
C LYS A 36 11.57 16.82 -16.97
N PRO A 37 12.16 17.56 -15.98
CA PRO A 37 11.41 18.49 -15.16
C PRO A 37 10.89 19.74 -15.90
N ARG A 38 11.57 20.18 -16.95
CA ARG A 38 11.29 21.48 -17.59
C ARG A 38 10.04 21.55 -18.48
N GLN A 39 9.51 20.44 -18.94
CA GLN A 39 8.26 20.43 -19.72
C GLN A 39 7.02 20.22 -18.84
N LEU A 40 7.15 19.46 -17.76
CA LEU A 40 6.06 19.16 -16.83
C LEU A 40 5.62 20.39 -16.01
N ASP A 41 6.56 21.24 -15.57
CA ASP A 41 6.24 22.44 -14.79
C ASP A 41 5.45 23.51 -15.59
N ARG A 42 5.66 23.56 -16.90
CA ARG A 42 4.91 24.49 -17.76
C ARG A 42 3.48 24.01 -18.01
N PHE A 43 3.25 22.70 -18.07
CA PHE A 43 1.91 22.09 -18.14
C PHE A 43 1.18 22.15 -16.79
N ARG A 44 1.90 21.99 -15.67
CA ARG A 44 1.33 22.04 -14.33
C ARG A 44 0.73 23.41 -13.97
N LYS A 45 1.26 24.51 -14.54
CA LYS A 45 0.74 25.86 -14.34
C LYS A 45 -0.46 26.22 -15.22
N GLY A 46 -0.74 25.45 -16.28
CA GLY A 46 -1.81 25.74 -17.25
C GLY A 46 -3.02 24.81 -17.18
N VAL A 47 -2.86 23.62 -16.65
CA VAL A 47 -3.95 22.66 -16.41
C VAL A 47 -4.18 22.68 -14.91
N GLY A 48 -5.26 23.33 -14.48
CA GLY A 48 -5.69 23.24 -13.08
C GLY A 48 -5.65 21.79 -12.64
N SER A 49 -5.08 21.54 -11.47
CA SER A 49 -4.85 20.21 -10.90
C SER A 49 -6.06 19.29 -11.12
N LEU A 50 -5.98 18.41 -12.13
CA LEU A 50 -6.87 17.26 -12.28
C LEU A 50 -6.38 16.14 -11.32
N GLY A 51 -5.95 16.53 -10.11
CA GLY A 51 -5.50 15.60 -9.09
C GLY A 51 -6.65 14.72 -8.60
N VAL A 52 -6.33 13.57 -8.08
CA VAL A 52 -7.24 12.81 -7.23
C VAL A 52 -7.54 13.71 -6.05
N LYS A 53 -8.79 14.15 -5.91
CA LYS A 53 -9.17 15.19 -4.94
C LYS A 53 -9.36 14.65 -3.54
N SER A 54 -9.47 13.34 -3.38
CA SER A 54 -9.68 12.70 -2.09
C SER A 54 -9.35 11.21 -2.15
N PHE A 55 -9.05 10.66 -0.98
CA PHE A 55 -8.94 9.23 -0.79
C PHE A 55 -10.24 8.53 -1.20
N SER A 56 -10.12 7.52 -2.02
CA SER A 56 -11.23 6.64 -2.34
C SER A 56 -10.77 5.18 -2.35
N TRP A 57 -11.70 4.28 -2.11
CA TRP A 57 -11.43 2.85 -2.12
C TRP A 57 -12.65 2.07 -2.58
N SER A 58 -12.42 0.86 -3.05
CA SER A 58 -13.46 -0.12 -3.39
C SER A 58 -12.96 -1.53 -3.12
N ASP A 59 -13.86 -2.39 -2.69
CA ASP A 59 -13.65 -3.84 -2.73
C ASP A 59 -13.76 -4.28 -4.20
N CYS A 60 -12.67 -4.80 -4.77
CA CYS A 60 -12.60 -5.27 -6.15
C CYS A 60 -12.64 -6.80 -6.26
N GLY A 61 -12.78 -7.50 -5.12
CA GLY A 61 -12.86 -8.95 -5.06
C GLY A 61 -14.21 -9.52 -5.53
N ALA A 62 -14.25 -10.80 -5.74
CA ALA A 62 -15.47 -11.50 -6.08
C ALA A 62 -16.45 -11.49 -4.90
N LYS A 63 -17.75 -11.54 -5.20
CA LYS A 63 -18.81 -11.47 -4.18
C LYS A 63 -18.67 -12.50 -3.06
N ASN A 64 -18.12 -13.65 -3.37
CA ASN A 64 -17.95 -14.78 -2.44
C ASN A 64 -16.51 -14.96 -1.94
N ASP A 65 -15.66 -13.95 -2.10
CA ASP A 65 -14.34 -13.99 -1.48
C ASP A 65 -14.46 -13.90 0.04
N PRO A 66 -13.61 -14.62 0.78
CA PRO A 66 -13.72 -14.67 2.24
C PRO A 66 -13.26 -13.38 2.94
N VAL A 67 -12.48 -12.52 2.29
CA VAL A 67 -12.00 -11.24 2.85
C VAL A 67 -12.82 -10.10 2.28
N LYS A 68 -13.49 -9.36 3.13
CA LYS A 68 -14.30 -8.18 2.76
C LYS A 68 -13.87 -6.98 3.56
N VAL A 69 -13.47 -5.92 2.88
CA VAL A 69 -13.25 -4.61 3.49
C VAL A 69 -14.59 -3.87 3.49
N THR A 70 -15.02 -3.41 4.66
CA THR A 70 -16.30 -2.72 4.82
C THR A 70 -16.14 -1.23 5.10
N LEU A 71 -14.93 -0.82 5.52
CA LEU A 71 -14.56 0.57 5.69
C LEU A 71 -13.06 0.74 5.51
N ALA A 72 -12.67 1.77 4.78
CA ALA A 72 -11.32 2.31 4.82
C ALA A 72 -11.38 3.84 4.84
N LYS A 73 -10.58 4.46 5.71
CA LYS A 73 -10.44 5.92 5.83
C LYS A 73 -9.00 6.28 6.10
N ILE A 74 -8.58 7.44 5.60
CA ILE A 74 -7.28 8.04 5.84
C ILE A 74 -7.45 9.51 6.19
N ASN A 75 -6.60 10.02 7.07
CA ASN A 75 -6.58 11.44 7.44
C ASN A 75 -5.14 11.84 7.84
N PRO A 76 -4.59 12.98 7.34
CA PRO A 76 -5.24 13.93 6.43
C PRO A 76 -5.41 13.38 5.00
N ASP A 77 -6.28 14.01 4.25
CA ASP A 77 -6.49 13.77 2.83
C ASP A 77 -6.45 15.11 2.09
N PRO A 78 -5.43 15.36 1.28
CA PRO A 78 -4.32 14.47 0.90
C PRO A 78 -3.36 14.14 2.05
N VAL A 79 -2.66 13.01 1.91
CA VAL A 79 -1.67 12.58 2.88
C VAL A 79 -0.42 13.44 2.80
N LYS A 80 0.06 13.94 3.95
CA LYS A 80 1.29 14.73 4.04
C LYS A 80 2.49 13.84 4.33
N VAL A 81 3.57 14.04 3.57
CA VAL A 81 4.85 13.30 3.74
C VAL A 81 6.00 14.31 3.78
N PRO A 82 6.79 14.38 4.87
CA PRO A 82 6.62 13.67 6.14
C PRO A 82 5.38 14.12 6.92
N GLY A 83 4.83 13.23 7.75
CA GLY A 83 3.71 13.62 8.59
C GLY A 83 2.99 12.46 9.28
N ASN A 84 2.12 12.81 10.22
CA ASN A 84 1.25 11.84 10.88
C ASN A 84 0.03 11.55 10.01
N VAL A 85 -0.27 10.28 9.88
CA VAL A 85 -1.44 9.78 9.15
C VAL A 85 -2.25 8.88 10.06
N THR A 86 -3.56 9.09 10.07
CA THR A 86 -4.50 8.27 10.83
C THR A 86 -5.27 7.36 9.88
N PHE A 87 -5.30 6.07 10.18
CA PHE A 87 -6.04 5.07 9.41
C PHE A 87 -7.22 4.53 10.20
N SER A 88 -8.26 4.18 9.48
CA SER A 88 -9.35 3.38 10.02
C SER A 88 -9.74 2.34 8.98
N VAL A 89 -9.75 1.07 9.38
CA VAL A 89 -10.12 -0.06 8.52
C VAL A 89 -11.03 -1.00 9.30
N ASP A 90 -12.12 -1.41 8.69
CA ASP A 90 -12.94 -2.53 9.12
C ASP A 90 -12.93 -3.59 8.02
N LEU A 91 -12.78 -4.83 8.44
CA LEU A 91 -12.83 -5.96 7.55
C LEU A 91 -13.52 -7.16 8.20
N THR A 92 -14.07 -8.03 7.40
CA THR A 92 -14.61 -9.33 7.81
C THR A 92 -13.86 -10.45 7.08
N LEU A 93 -13.62 -11.53 7.80
CA LEU A 93 -13.12 -12.79 7.28
C LEU A 93 -14.20 -13.85 7.46
N ASP A 94 -14.73 -14.37 6.37
CA ASP A 94 -15.73 -15.42 6.41
C ASP A 94 -15.10 -16.77 6.75
N ASP A 95 -13.82 -16.96 6.36
CA ASP A 95 -13.03 -18.15 6.61
C ASP A 95 -11.72 -17.82 7.36
N THR A 96 -11.13 -18.83 7.99
CA THR A 96 -9.78 -18.71 8.57
C THR A 96 -8.75 -18.71 7.46
N ILE A 97 -7.97 -17.64 7.39
CA ILE A 97 -6.91 -17.48 6.39
C ILE A 97 -5.60 -18.06 6.93
N THR A 98 -5.08 -19.07 6.25
CA THR A 98 -3.83 -19.75 6.59
C THR A 98 -2.73 -19.39 5.59
N LYS A 99 -1.47 -19.58 5.98
CA LYS A 99 -0.31 -19.44 5.08
C LYS A 99 -0.24 -20.59 4.04
N PRO A 100 0.39 -20.37 2.88
CA PRO A 100 0.92 -19.10 2.41
C PRO A 100 -0.20 -18.20 1.88
N VAL A 101 -0.08 -16.89 2.09
CA VAL A 101 -0.96 -15.87 1.49
C VAL A 101 -0.16 -15.05 0.51
N LYS A 102 -0.43 -15.23 -0.77
CA LYS A 102 0.20 -14.46 -1.84
C LYS A 102 -0.50 -13.13 -1.99
N LEU A 103 0.28 -12.05 -2.11
CA LEU A 103 -0.22 -10.71 -2.40
C LEU A 103 0.38 -10.22 -3.72
N VAL A 104 -0.48 -9.77 -4.61
CA VAL A 104 -0.10 -9.03 -5.82
C VAL A 104 -0.52 -7.58 -5.66
N VAL A 105 0.44 -6.67 -5.77
CA VAL A 105 0.20 -5.23 -5.75
C VAL A 105 0.41 -4.67 -7.15
N GLU A 106 -0.56 -3.93 -7.64
CA GLU A 106 -0.45 -3.09 -8.82
C GLU A 106 -0.48 -1.63 -8.36
N LEU A 107 0.64 -0.92 -8.49
CA LEU A 107 0.76 0.49 -8.14
C LEU A 107 0.89 1.32 -9.41
N LYS A 108 0.07 2.35 -9.54
CA LYS A 108 0.16 3.34 -10.62
C LYS A 108 0.33 4.73 -10.04
N LYS A 109 1.12 5.54 -10.72
CA LYS A 109 1.29 6.97 -10.44
C LYS A 109 0.73 7.79 -11.59
N LYS A 110 0.04 8.89 -11.27
CA LYS A 110 -0.43 9.83 -12.26
C LYS A 110 0.66 10.87 -12.56
N VAL A 111 1.09 10.94 -13.80
CA VAL A 111 1.99 11.99 -14.32
C VAL A 111 1.19 12.90 -15.25
N LEU A 112 1.02 12.54 -16.51
CA LEU A 112 0.03 13.08 -17.45
C LEU A 112 -1.11 12.07 -17.64
N PHE A 113 -0.77 10.80 -17.58
CA PHE A 113 -1.64 9.63 -17.59
C PHE A 113 -1.18 8.68 -16.47
N TRP A 114 -1.95 7.66 -16.19
CA TRP A 114 -1.58 6.66 -15.23
C TRP A 114 -0.46 5.78 -15.79
N ILE A 115 0.64 5.68 -15.07
CA ILE A 115 1.78 4.81 -15.41
C ILE A 115 1.99 3.81 -14.28
N THR A 116 2.25 2.57 -14.67
CA THR A 116 2.58 1.50 -13.70
C THR A 116 3.95 1.80 -13.08
N VAL A 117 4.01 1.76 -11.77
CA VAL A 117 5.26 1.85 -11.01
C VAL A 117 5.86 0.45 -10.96
N PRO A 118 7.03 0.19 -11.55
CA PRO A 118 7.66 -1.13 -11.49
C PRO A 118 8.03 -1.52 -10.06
N CYS A 119 8.20 -2.81 -9.81
CA CYS A 119 8.68 -3.29 -8.52
C CYS A 119 10.20 -3.06 -8.41
N VAL A 120 10.61 -2.21 -7.48
CA VAL A 120 12.02 -1.94 -7.19
C VAL A 120 12.20 -1.95 -5.67
N ASP A 121 13.11 -2.77 -5.19
CA ASP A 121 13.39 -2.93 -3.75
C ASP A 121 12.12 -3.22 -2.92
N ASN A 122 11.22 -4.05 -3.47
CA ASN A 122 9.89 -4.35 -2.92
C ASN A 122 8.97 -3.13 -2.78
N ILE A 123 9.16 -2.10 -3.60
CA ILE A 123 8.28 -0.94 -3.70
C ILE A 123 7.72 -0.87 -5.11
N GLY A 124 6.41 -0.68 -5.26
CA GLY A 124 5.75 -0.58 -6.57
C GLY A 124 4.79 -1.73 -6.84
N SER A 125 4.71 -2.14 -8.11
CA SER A 125 3.86 -3.25 -8.56
C SER A 125 4.57 -4.58 -8.33
N CYS A 126 4.52 -5.06 -7.08
CA CYS A 126 5.25 -6.23 -6.62
C CYS A 126 4.35 -7.43 -6.35
N THR A 127 4.95 -8.61 -6.41
CA THR A 127 4.32 -9.86 -5.97
C THR A 127 5.06 -10.41 -4.74
N TYR A 128 4.31 -10.72 -3.70
CA TYR A 128 4.81 -11.28 -2.46
C TYR A 128 4.21 -12.68 -2.28
N ASP A 129 5.06 -13.70 -2.22
CA ASP A 129 4.61 -15.10 -2.23
C ASP A 129 3.93 -15.51 -0.93
N ASP A 130 4.34 -14.94 0.21
CA ASP A 130 3.69 -15.20 1.50
C ASP A 130 3.79 -14.00 2.44
N VAL A 131 2.74 -13.19 2.50
CA VAL A 131 2.67 -12.04 3.42
C VAL A 131 2.67 -12.46 4.88
N CYS A 132 2.33 -13.70 5.20
CA CYS A 132 2.37 -14.20 6.58
C CYS A 132 3.79 -14.25 7.15
N THR A 133 4.80 -14.39 6.29
CA THR A 133 6.21 -14.37 6.71
C THR A 133 6.73 -12.96 6.93
N MET A 134 6.02 -11.96 6.43
CA MET A 134 6.38 -10.56 6.47
C MET A 134 5.76 -9.83 7.67
N LEU A 135 4.69 -10.41 8.23
CA LEU A 135 3.97 -9.87 9.38
C LEU A 135 4.64 -10.35 10.67
N TYR A 136 5.28 -9.49 11.41
CA TYR A 136 5.82 -9.70 12.78
C TYR A 136 6.21 -11.15 13.15
N PRO A 137 6.96 -11.91 12.33
CA PRO A 137 7.11 -13.36 12.50
C PRO A 137 7.78 -13.77 13.81
N SER A 138 8.52 -12.87 14.45
CA SER A 138 9.32 -13.14 15.66
C SER A 138 9.12 -12.11 16.78
N GLN A 139 8.15 -11.19 16.63
CA GLN A 139 7.91 -10.11 17.58
C GLN A 139 6.49 -10.18 18.15
N PRO A 140 6.27 -9.73 19.39
CA PRO A 140 4.92 -9.60 19.90
C PRO A 140 4.13 -8.59 19.05
N CYS A 141 2.84 -8.85 18.88
CA CYS A 141 1.96 -7.89 18.23
C CYS A 141 2.06 -6.51 18.86
N PRO A 142 1.99 -5.43 18.06
CA PRO A 142 1.91 -4.08 18.60
C PRO A 142 0.78 -3.95 19.63
N PRO A 143 0.98 -3.17 20.71
CA PRO A 143 -0.01 -3.06 21.80
C PRO A 143 -1.43 -2.73 21.34
N VAL A 144 -1.56 -1.87 20.31
CA VAL A 144 -2.87 -1.51 19.73
C VAL A 144 -3.59 -2.72 19.11
N PHE A 145 -2.86 -3.64 18.45
CA PHE A 145 -3.42 -4.86 17.89
C PHE A 145 -3.87 -5.82 19.01
N GLN A 146 -3.05 -5.95 20.06
CA GLN A 146 -3.41 -6.78 21.23
C GLN A 146 -4.67 -6.25 21.93
N GLN A 147 -4.76 -4.94 22.19
CA GLN A 147 -5.90 -4.29 22.81
C GLN A 147 -7.20 -4.45 22.00
N LYS A 148 -7.07 -4.38 20.67
CA LYS A 148 -8.19 -4.53 19.74
C LYS A 148 -8.48 -5.99 19.36
N LYS A 149 -7.70 -6.94 19.89
CA LYS A 149 -7.78 -8.37 19.55
C LYS A 149 -7.63 -8.63 18.04
N ILE A 150 -6.82 -7.81 17.37
CA ILE A 150 -6.50 -7.97 15.96
C ILE A 150 -5.27 -8.87 15.85
N PRO A 151 -5.34 -10.01 15.16
CA PRO A 151 -4.18 -10.86 14.97
C PRO A 151 -3.15 -10.16 14.08
N CYS A 152 -1.88 -10.24 14.43
CA CYS A 152 -0.77 -9.76 13.60
C CYS A 152 0.09 -10.90 13.06
N HIS A 153 -0.36 -12.13 13.20
CA HIS A 153 0.26 -13.35 12.69
C HIS A 153 -0.79 -14.25 12.05
N CYS A 154 -0.38 -15.02 11.06
CA CYS A 154 -1.21 -16.10 10.53
C CYS A 154 -1.23 -17.29 11.52
N PRO A 155 -2.33 -18.02 11.57
CA PRO A 155 -3.55 -17.85 10.79
C PRO A 155 -4.43 -16.70 11.31
N PHE A 156 -5.11 -16.02 10.37
CA PHE A 156 -6.15 -15.05 10.70
C PHE A 156 -7.48 -15.78 10.81
N LYS A 157 -8.07 -15.81 11.99
CA LYS A 157 -9.33 -16.51 12.24
C LYS A 157 -10.50 -15.80 11.57
N ALA A 158 -11.52 -16.56 11.18
CA ALA A 158 -12.80 -15.97 10.76
C ALA A 158 -13.34 -15.02 11.83
N GLY A 159 -13.93 -13.90 11.41
CA GLY A 159 -14.45 -12.87 12.30
C GLY A 159 -14.39 -11.47 11.72
N SER A 160 -14.85 -10.50 12.51
CA SER A 160 -14.81 -9.09 12.15
C SER A 160 -13.69 -8.39 12.91
N TYR A 161 -12.92 -7.57 12.21
CA TYR A 161 -11.78 -6.85 12.75
C TYR A 161 -11.95 -5.35 12.46
N SER A 162 -11.69 -4.53 13.49
CA SER A 162 -11.85 -3.09 13.41
C SER A 162 -10.61 -2.39 13.99
N LEU A 163 -9.87 -1.73 13.14
CA LEU A 163 -8.77 -0.83 13.52
C LEU A 163 -9.23 0.60 13.27
N ARG A 164 -9.41 1.37 14.32
CA ARG A 164 -9.90 2.74 14.24
C ARG A 164 -8.87 3.72 14.76
N ASN A 165 -8.70 4.82 14.01
CA ASN A 165 -7.84 5.94 14.39
C ASN A 165 -6.42 5.49 14.73
N PHE A 166 -5.88 4.56 13.95
CA PHE A 166 -4.51 4.13 14.10
C PHE A 166 -3.59 5.20 13.51
N GLU A 167 -2.78 5.81 14.36
CA GLU A 167 -1.87 6.88 13.97
C GLU A 167 -0.48 6.33 13.68
N GLN A 168 0.08 6.78 12.57
CA GLN A 168 1.42 6.42 12.11
C GLN A 168 2.12 7.63 11.53
N TYR A 169 3.37 7.86 11.93
CA TYR A 169 4.24 8.84 11.30
C TYR A 169 4.87 8.27 10.03
N ILE A 170 4.74 8.98 8.92
CA ILE A 170 5.41 8.64 7.67
C ILE A 170 6.69 9.45 7.58
N ASP A 171 7.84 8.77 7.64
CA ASP A 171 9.14 9.34 7.36
C ASP A 171 9.51 9.06 5.89
N PRO A 172 9.84 10.06 5.08
CA PRO A 172 10.26 9.83 3.69
C PRO A 172 11.64 9.18 3.56
N LYS A 173 12.39 9.03 4.66
CA LYS A 173 13.70 8.35 4.63
C LYS A 173 13.55 6.92 4.14
N GLY A 174 14.25 6.58 3.07
CA GLY A 174 14.15 5.27 2.42
C GLY A 174 13.07 5.15 1.36
N LEU A 175 12.27 6.20 1.15
CA LEU A 175 11.40 6.29 -0.02
C LEU A 175 12.11 7.05 -1.14
N PRO A 176 12.04 6.57 -2.39
CA PRO A 176 12.51 7.37 -3.53
C PRO A 176 11.76 8.72 -3.59
N GLU A 177 12.45 9.81 -3.89
CA GLU A 177 11.87 11.16 -3.95
C GLU A 177 10.62 11.22 -4.85
N TRP A 178 10.64 10.49 -5.97
CA TRP A 178 9.51 10.43 -6.89
C TRP A 178 8.25 9.77 -6.29
N LEU A 179 8.37 9.06 -5.15
CA LEU A 179 7.26 8.41 -4.46
C LEU A 179 6.64 9.29 -3.36
N THR A 180 7.28 10.38 -2.98
CA THR A 180 6.83 11.22 -1.86
C THR A 180 5.71 12.18 -2.21
N GLU A 181 5.47 12.44 -3.50
CA GLU A 181 4.43 13.34 -3.99
C GLU A 181 3.70 12.78 -5.21
N GLY A 182 2.41 13.11 -5.33
CA GLY A 182 1.59 12.81 -6.52
C GLY A 182 0.33 12.03 -6.21
N ASP A 183 -0.40 11.69 -7.27
CA ASP A 183 -1.62 10.89 -7.21
C ASP A 183 -1.30 9.43 -7.53
N TYR A 184 -1.85 8.53 -6.74
CA TYR A 184 -1.60 7.08 -6.81
C TYR A 184 -2.91 6.29 -6.88
N GLU A 185 -2.88 5.22 -7.65
CA GLU A 185 -3.87 4.14 -7.65
C GLU A 185 -3.15 2.85 -7.27
N ALA A 186 -3.63 2.18 -6.25
CA ALA A 186 -3.11 0.89 -5.80
C ALA A 186 -4.22 -0.16 -5.84
N LYS A 187 -3.90 -1.35 -6.36
CA LYS A 187 -4.75 -2.53 -6.29
C LYS A 187 -3.98 -3.65 -5.62
N ALA A 188 -4.55 -4.23 -4.59
CA ALA A 188 -3.99 -5.34 -3.81
C ALA A 188 -4.89 -6.55 -3.93
N THR A 189 -4.37 -7.66 -4.50
CA THR A 189 -5.10 -8.92 -4.65
C THR A 189 -4.44 -9.99 -3.79
N PHE A 190 -5.21 -10.58 -2.89
CA PHE A 190 -4.77 -11.64 -2.00
C PHE A 190 -5.24 -12.99 -2.52
N THR A 191 -4.35 -13.98 -2.54
CA THR A 191 -4.67 -15.33 -2.99
C THR A 191 -4.06 -16.41 -2.08
N HIS A 192 -4.71 -17.57 -2.02
CA HIS A 192 -4.21 -18.77 -1.35
C HIS A 192 -4.49 -20.00 -2.22
N GLY A 193 -3.46 -20.79 -2.52
CA GLY A 193 -3.61 -21.95 -3.38
C GLY A 193 -4.19 -21.66 -4.77
N GLY A 194 -3.93 -20.46 -5.32
CA GLY A 194 -4.47 -20.00 -6.60
C GLY A 194 -5.91 -19.49 -6.56
N LYS A 195 -6.59 -19.54 -5.39
CA LYS A 195 -7.92 -18.97 -5.20
C LYS A 195 -7.81 -17.54 -4.64
N GLU A 196 -8.60 -16.61 -5.17
CA GLU A 196 -8.71 -15.26 -4.63
C GLU A 196 -9.34 -15.29 -3.24
N LEU A 197 -8.74 -14.56 -2.32
CA LEU A 197 -9.24 -14.36 -0.96
C LEU A 197 -9.96 -13.02 -0.84
N GLY A 198 -9.51 -12.03 -1.59
CA GLY A 198 -10.09 -10.68 -1.61
C GLY A 198 -9.22 -9.73 -2.41
N CYS A 199 -9.80 -8.61 -2.78
CA CYS A 199 -9.18 -7.56 -3.57
C CYS A 199 -9.58 -6.18 -3.04
N LEU A 200 -8.59 -5.30 -2.90
CA LEU A 200 -8.80 -3.91 -2.49
C LEU A 200 -8.16 -2.97 -3.51
N GLN A 201 -8.94 -2.04 -4.01
CA GLN A 201 -8.45 -0.95 -4.86
C GLN A 201 -8.59 0.37 -4.11
N MET A 202 -7.60 1.25 -4.21
CA MET A 202 -7.63 2.56 -3.57
C MET A 202 -6.94 3.60 -4.43
N THR A 203 -7.36 4.85 -4.26
CA THR A 203 -6.68 6.03 -4.81
C THR A 203 -6.36 6.99 -3.68
N LEU A 204 -5.20 7.61 -3.74
CA LEU A 204 -4.76 8.59 -2.75
C LEU A 204 -3.81 9.62 -3.38
N SER A 205 -3.71 10.77 -2.74
CA SER A 205 -2.74 11.80 -3.10
C SER A 205 -1.75 12.00 -1.96
N LEU A 206 -0.46 12.07 -2.31
CA LEU A 206 0.62 12.45 -1.40
C LEU A 206 1.05 13.87 -1.72
N VAL A 207 1.28 14.68 -0.69
CA VAL A 207 1.77 16.05 -0.82
C VAL A 207 2.91 16.29 0.16
N SER A 208 3.80 17.21 -0.18
CA SER A 208 4.85 17.65 0.73
C SER A 208 4.26 18.23 2.01
N GLY A 209 4.76 17.78 3.17
CA GLY A 209 4.35 18.22 4.50
C GLY A 209 5.04 19.51 4.94
#